data_55c2c1e3f531822a06b2e933a6c99fb6
#
_entry.id   55c2c1e3f531822a06b2e933a6c99fb6
#
_cell.length_a   1.000
_cell.length_b   1.000
_cell.length_c   1.000
_cell.angle_alpha   90.00
_cell.angle_beta   90.00
_cell.angle_gamma   90.00
#
_symmetry.space_group_name_H-M   'P 1'
#
loop_
_entity.id
_entity.type
_entity.pdbx_description
1 polymer ?
#
loop_
_entity_poly.entity_id
_entity_poly.type
_entity_poly.pdbx_seq_one_letter_code
_entity_poly.pdbx_strand_id
1 'polypeptide(L)'
;LFIIIIILSIYPALKGTINDRKEVSLSEVNLNSRQTELLNSKDFEEVVEIVYTRCNMCHAAEPYYDGIIVAPKNVILETELDILMHARQIYINSAISHAMPPANLASMETNERLLIAQWYQKNIR
;
A
#
# COMPACT_ATOMS: atom_id res chain seq x y z
N LEU A 1 -34.40 26.81 20.63
CA LEU A 1 -33.25 26.90 21.56
C LEU A 1 -32.76 25.51 21.99
N PHE A 2 -33.66 24.58 22.38
CA PHE A 2 -33.32 23.22 22.84
C PHE A 2 -32.62 22.36 21.75
N ILE A 3 -33.00 22.49 20.50
CA ILE A 3 -32.41 21.73 19.37
C ILE A 3 -30.94 22.11 19.13
N ILE A 4 -30.60 23.40 19.28
CA ILE A 4 -29.25 23.92 19.13
C ILE A 4 -28.32 23.37 20.21
N ILE A 5 -28.80 23.23 21.44
CA ILE A 5 -28.05 22.71 22.57
C ILE A 5 -27.73 21.22 22.40
N ILE A 6 -28.67 20.43 21.85
CA ILE A 6 -28.50 19.01 21.58
C ILE A 6 -27.43 18.81 20.46
N ILE A 7 -27.46 19.63 19.42
CA ILE A 7 -26.47 19.56 18.32
C ILE A 7 -25.07 19.89 18.84
N LEU A 8 -24.93 20.89 19.71
CA LEU A 8 -23.64 21.26 20.30
C LEU A 8 -23.09 20.22 21.28
N SER A 9 -23.98 19.43 21.95
CA SER A 9 -23.54 18.34 22.84
C SER A 9 -23.09 17.07 22.11
N ILE A 10 -23.63 16.82 20.92
CA ILE A 10 -23.30 15.60 20.14
C ILE A 10 -22.06 15.82 19.23
N TYR A 11 -21.79 17.08 18.87
CA TYR A 11 -20.69 17.43 17.95
C TYR A 11 -19.28 16.97 18.41
N PRO A 12 -18.89 17.07 19.70
CA PRO A 12 -17.60 16.56 20.15
C PRO A 12 -17.53 15.03 20.17
N ALA A 13 -18.65 14.33 20.37
CA ALA A 13 -18.67 12.86 20.34
C ALA A 13 -18.51 12.28 18.92
N LEU A 14 -19.04 12.98 17.88
CA LEU A 14 -18.85 12.58 16.49
C LEU A 14 -17.43 12.86 15.98
N LYS A 15 -16.76 13.89 16.48
CA LYS A 15 -15.36 14.18 16.08
C LYS A 15 -14.36 13.12 16.57
N GLY A 16 -14.65 12.45 17.67
CA GLY A 16 -13.80 11.40 18.20
C GLY A 16 -13.81 10.10 17.40
N THR A 17 -14.88 9.86 16.61
CA THR A 17 -15.07 8.59 15.90
C THR A 17 -14.51 8.58 14.47
N ILE A 18 -14.20 9.75 13.91
CA ILE A 18 -13.76 9.89 12.49
C ILE A 18 -12.22 9.92 12.37
N ASN A 19 -11.50 10.10 13.46
CA ASN A 19 -10.06 10.37 13.43
C ASN A 19 -9.19 9.27 14.01
N ASP A 20 -9.72 8.07 14.23
CA ASP A 20 -8.94 6.95 14.77
C ASP A 20 -8.54 5.95 13.67
N ARG A 21 -8.12 6.47 12.51
CA ARG A 21 -7.20 5.71 11.68
C ARG A 21 -5.82 5.92 12.28
N LYS A 22 -5.46 5.05 13.23
CA LYS A 22 -4.15 5.02 13.85
C LYS A 22 -3.12 4.87 12.71
N GLU A 23 -2.46 5.97 12.36
CA GLU A 23 -1.22 5.88 11.59
C GLU A 23 -0.28 5.02 12.43
N VAL A 24 -0.12 3.77 12.03
CA VAL A 24 0.87 2.89 12.65
C VAL A 24 2.22 3.50 12.30
N SER A 25 2.77 4.26 13.25
CA SER A 25 4.10 4.80 13.06
C SER A 25 5.09 3.65 12.95
N LEU A 26 6.05 3.75 12.03
CA LEU A 26 7.11 2.74 11.87
C LEU A 26 7.81 2.41 13.19
N SER A 27 7.74 3.29 14.20
CA SER A 27 8.28 3.09 15.54
C SER A 27 7.48 2.08 16.40
N GLU A 28 6.21 1.78 16.06
CA GLU A 28 5.38 0.81 16.78
C GLU A 28 5.49 -0.61 16.16
N VAL A 29 6.04 -0.72 14.94
CA VAL A 29 6.28 -2.00 14.28
C VAL A 29 7.65 -2.50 14.69
N ASN A 30 7.70 -3.66 15.32
CA ASN A 30 8.96 -4.32 15.69
C ASN A 30 9.65 -4.91 14.45
N LEU A 31 10.27 -4.04 13.65
CA LEU A 31 11.03 -4.42 12.46
C LEU A 31 12.36 -5.06 12.88
N ASN A 32 12.73 -6.15 12.23
CA ASN A 32 14.06 -6.69 12.37
C ASN A 32 15.09 -5.83 11.61
N SER A 33 16.37 -5.97 11.96
CA SER A 33 17.47 -5.17 11.38
C SER A 33 17.49 -5.24 9.84
N ARG A 34 17.19 -6.39 9.28
CA ARG A 34 17.14 -6.60 7.82
C ARG A 34 16.00 -5.86 7.16
N GLN A 35 14.83 -5.85 7.77
CA GLN A 35 13.68 -5.09 7.27
C GLN A 35 13.96 -3.59 7.27
N THR A 36 14.59 -3.09 8.33
CA THR A 36 15.01 -1.68 8.42
C THR A 36 16.04 -1.33 7.35
N GLU A 37 17.02 -2.20 7.10
CA GLU A 37 18.01 -2.02 6.04
C GLU A 37 17.36 -1.97 4.65
N LEU A 38 16.40 -2.87 4.40
CA LEU A 38 15.67 -2.92 3.13
C LEU A 38 14.84 -1.67 2.88
N LEU A 39 14.12 -1.18 3.90
CA LEU A 39 13.31 0.05 3.81
C LEU A 39 14.16 1.29 3.46
N ASN A 40 15.44 1.31 3.84
CA ASN A 40 16.36 2.40 3.56
C ASN A 40 17.23 2.18 2.31
N SER A 41 16.99 1.11 1.55
CA SER A 41 17.80 0.81 0.37
C SER A 41 17.26 1.53 -0.88
N LYS A 42 18.17 2.07 -1.69
CA LYS A 42 17.81 2.74 -2.95
C LYS A 42 17.07 1.79 -3.92
N ASP A 43 17.46 0.53 -3.96
CA ASP A 43 16.81 -0.49 -4.82
C ASP A 43 15.35 -0.68 -4.41
N PHE A 44 15.02 -0.53 -3.12
CA PHE A 44 13.65 -0.62 -2.64
C PHE A 44 12.83 0.62 -2.96
N GLU A 45 13.42 1.79 -2.89
CA GLU A 45 12.78 3.06 -3.26
C GLU A 45 12.26 3.00 -4.71
N GLU A 46 13.04 2.45 -5.64
CA GLU A 46 12.62 2.25 -7.03
C GLU A 46 11.42 1.29 -7.14
N VAL A 47 11.40 0.20 -6.35
CA VAL A 47 10.26 -0.73 -6.30
C VAL A 47 9.02 -0.07 -5.73
N VAL A 48 9.17 0.76 -4.69
CA VAL A 48 8.07 1.52 -4.08
C VAL A 48 7.42 2.46 -5.11
N GLU A 49 8.22 3.19 -5.88
CA GLU A 49 7.73 4.08 -6.92
C GLU A 49 6.93 3.31 -8.00
N ILE A 50 7.43 2.16 -8.43
CA ILE A 50 6.72 1.29 -9.38
C ILE A 50 5.38 0.84 -8.79
N VAL A 51 5.35 0.39 -7.55
CA VAL A 51 4.12 -0.08 -6.90
C VAL A 51 3.12 1.06 -6.74
N TYR A 52 3.55 2.25 -6.35
CA TYR A 52 2.68 3.42 -6.23
C TYR A 52 2.06 3.82 -7.58
N THR A 53 2.83 3.76 -8.66
CA THR A 53 2.34 4.17 -9.97
C THR A 53 1.51 3.10 -10.68
N ARG A 54 1.77 1.81 -10.43
CA ARG A 54 1.16 0.70 -11.16
C ARG A 54 0.11 -0.10 -10.39
N CYS A 55 0.10 -0.02 -9.06
CA CYS A 55 -0.74 -0.88 -8.23
C CYS A 55 -1.77 -0.09 -7.40
N ASN A 56 -1.44 1.12 -6.93
CA ASN A 56 -2.28 1.86 -5.99
C ASN A 56 -3.64 2.26 -6.53
N MET A 57 -3.81 2.40 -7.85
CA MET A 57 -5.12 2.70 -8.41
C MET A 57 -6.20 1.69 -7.99
N CYS A 58 -5.81 0.43 -7.73
CA CYS A 58 -6.68 -0.65 -7.27
C CYS A 58 -6.39 -1.10 -5.83
N HIS A 59 -5.13 -0.97 -5.37
CA HIS A 59 -4.64 -1.49 -4.10
C HIS A 59 -4.40 -0.39 -3.05
N ALA A 60 -5.23 0.63 -3.06
CA ALA A 60 -5.32 1.64 -2.00
C ALA A 60 -6.46 1.32 -1.03
N ALA A 61 -6.46 1.93 0.16
CA ALA A 61 -7.58 1.85 1.10
C ALA A 61 -8.85 2.44 0.50
N GLU A 62 -8.71 3.47 -0.33
CA GLU A 62 -9.77 4.06 -1.14
C GLU A 62 -9.34 3.99 -2.62
N PRO A 63 -9.60 2.86 -3.32
CA PRO A 63 -9.23 2.72 -4.72
C PRO A 63 -9.88 3.77 -5.60
N TYR A 64 -9.14 4.27 -6.59
CA TYR A 64 -9.66 5.28 -7.52
C TYR A 64 -9.83 4.76 -8.95
N TYR A 65 -9.55 3.46 -9.21
CA TYR A 65 -9.85 2.84 -10.49
C TYR A 65 -11.35 2.56 -10.61
N ASP A 66 -11.94 2.96 -11.73
CA ASP A 66 -13.38 2.82 -11.94
C ASP A 66 -13.85 1.36 -11.79
N GLY A 67 -14.92 1.17 -11.02
CA GLY A 67 -15.48 -0.14 -10.71
C GLY A 67 -14.80 -0.90 -9.57
N ILE A 68 -13.72 -0.38 -8.97
CA ILE A 68 -13.10 -0.98 -7.78
C ILE A 68 -13.48 -0.15 -6.55
N ILE A 69 -14.32 -0.68 -5.68
CA ILE A 69 -14.82 0.00 -4.47
C ILE A 69 -13.93 -0.29 -3.25
N VAL A 70 -13.35 -1.48 -3.20
CA VAL A 70 -12.44 -1.91 -2.13
C VAL A 70 -11.23 -2.60 -2.73
N ALA A 71 -10.09 -2.51 -2.06
CA ALA A 71 -8.86 -3.16 -2.52
C ALA A 71 -9.09 -4.67 -2.74
N PRO A 72 -8.76 -5.21 -3.93
CA PRO A 72 -8.94 -6.62 -4.22
C PRO A 72 -8.22 -7.50 -3.19
N LYS A 73 -8.94 -8.49 -2.65
CA LYS A 73 -8.46 -9.39 -1.57
C LYS A 73 -7.99 -8.66 -0.31
N ASN A 74 -8.43 -7.42 -0.10
CA ASN A 74 -7.98 -6.54 0.99
C ASN A 74 -6.47 -6.30 1.01
N VAL A 75 -5.80 -6.42 -0.14
CA VAL A 75 -4.38 -6.09 -0.26
C VAL A 75 -4.25 -4.60 -0.49
N ILE A 76 -3.71 -3.90 0.49
CA ILE A 76 -3.42 -2.47 0.46
C ILE A 76 -1.92 -2.29 0.33
N LEU A 77 -1.48 -1.37 -0.55
CA LEU A 77 -0.06 -1.14 -0.87
C LEU A 77 0.27 0.36 -0.80
N GLU A 78 -0.20 1.04 0.25
CA GLU A 78 -0.06 2.49 0.41
C GLU A 78 1.21 2.92 1.16
N THR A 79 1.82 2.01 1.91
CA THR A 79 3.05 2.30 2.65
C THR A 79 4.18 1.40 2.21
N GLU A 80 5.41 1.85 2.41
CA GLU A 80 6.61 1.05 2.18
C GLU A 80 6.58 -0.27 2.95
N LEU A 81 6.04 -0.25 4.17
CA LEU A 81 5.86 -1.45 4.98
C LEU A 81 4.86 -2.42 4.35
N ASP A 82 3.73 -1.93 3.83
CA ASP A 82 2.76 -2.77 3.12
C ASP A 82 3.41 -3.45 1.92
N ILE A 83 4.20 -2.70 1.15
CA ILE A 83 4.92 -3.21 -0.01
C ILE A 83 5.93 -4.27 0.40
N LEU A 84 6.70 -4.04 1.46
CA LEU A 84 7.67 -5.01 1.96
C LEU A 84 6.99 -6.29 2.46
N MET A 85 5.90 -6.16 3.19
CA MET A 85 5.12 -7.29 3.70
C MET A 85 4.47 -8.12 2.58
N HIS A 86 4.13 -7.48 1.45
CA HIS A 86 3.56 -8.13 0.27
C HIS A 86 4.59 -8.43 -0.84
N ALA A 87 5.89 -8.26 -0.56
CA ALA A 87 6.95 -8.39 -1.56
C ALA A 87 6.89 -9.68 -2.39
N ARG A 88 6.61 -10.82 -1.74
CA ARG A 88 6.48 -12.11 -2.43
C ARG A 88 5.31 -12.14 -3.41
N GLN A 89 4.16 -11.61 -3.01
CA GLN A 89 2.96 -11.55 -3.84
C GLN A 89 3.16 -10.59 -5.02
N ILE A 90 3.78 -9.44 -4.78
CA ILE A 90 4.15 -8.48 -5.81
C ILE A 90 5.09 -9.15 -6.83
N TYR A 91 6.15 -9.80 -6.36
CA TYR A 91 7.09 -10.53 -7.23
C TYR A 91 6.39 -11.58 -8.08
N ILE A 92 5.60 -12.48 -7.48
CA ILE A 92 4.94 -13.56 -8.21
C ILE A 92 3.93 -13.02 -9.22
N ASN A 93 3.08 -12.06 -8.81
CA ASN A 93 1.96 -11.63 -9.64
C ASN A 93 2.37 -10.61 -10.71
N SER A 94 3.35 -9.76 -10.46
CA SER A 94 3.76 -8.74 -11.43
C SER A 94 4.98 -9.13 -12.25
N ALA A 95 6.01 -9.72 -11.62
CA ALA A 95 7.27 -9.99 -12.28
C ALA A 95 7.34 -11.39 -12.94
N ILE A 96 6.68 -12.40 -12.37
CA ILE A 96 6.74 -13.78 -12.85
C ILE A 96 5.53 -14.15 -13.71
N SER A 97 4.32 -14.07 -13.15
CA SER A 97 3.10 -14.52 -13.87
C SER A 97 2.50 -13.44 -14.77
N HIS A 98 2.85 -12.18 -14.55
CA HIS A 98 2.25 -11.01 -15.21
C HIS A 98 0.72 -10.94 -15.03
N ALA A 99 0.18 -11.60 -14.00
CA ALA A 99 -1.24 -11.52 -13.67
C ALA A 99 -1.66 -10.12 -13.17
N MET A 100 -0.69 -9.36 -12.66
CA MET A 100 -0.89 -7.98 -12.21
C MET A 100 0.05 -7.01 -12.95
N PRO A 101 -0.42 -5.81 -13.28
CA PRO A 101 -1.84 -5.39 -13.31
C PRO A 101 -2.67 -6.23 -14.30
N PRO A 102 -3.98 -6.47 -14.02
CA PRO A 102 -4.81 -7.29 -14.91
C PRO A 102 -4.82 -6.72 -16.33
N ALA A 103 -4.61 -7.56 -17.34
CA ALA A 103 -4.48 -7.16 -18.75
C ALA A 103 -3.51 -5.98 -18.97
N ASN A 104 -2.57 -5.80 -18.06
CA ASN A 104 -1.61 -4.68 -18.03
C ASN A 104 -2.28 -3.28 -18.09
N LEU A 105 -3.43 -3.11 -17.44
CA LEU A 105 -4.22 -1.88 -17.43
C LEU A 105 -3.43 -0.65 -16.97
N ALA A 106 -2.46 -0.83 -16.08
CA ALA A 106 -1.60 0.25 -15.60
C ALA A 106 -0.36 0.49 -16.48
N SER A 107 -0.28 -0.15 -17.66
CA SER A 107 0.84 -0.01 -18.60
C SER A 107 2.21 -0.27 -17.95
N MET A 108 2.30 -1.29 -17.11
CA MET A 108 3.53 -1.70 -16.46
C MET A 108 4.55 -2.18 -17.50
N GLU A 109 5.76 -1.65 -17.46
CA GLU A 109 6.81 -1.91 -18.42
C GLU A 109 7.63 -3.16 -18.07
N THR A 110 8.31 -3.72 -19.09
CA THR A 110 9.14 -4.91 -18.88
C THR A 110 10.31 -4.66 -17.94
N ASN A 111 10.94 -3.48 -18.00
CA ASN A 111 12.03 -3.09 -17.12
C ASN A 111 11.55 -2.96 -15.66
N GLU A 112 10.35 -2.45 -15.42
CA GLU A 112 9.76 -2.36 -14.08
C GLU A 112 9.56 -3.76 -13.45
N ARG A 113 9.08 -4.72 -14.26
CA ARG A 113 8.95 -6.12 -13.84
C ARG A 113 10.30 -6.75 -13.51
N LEU A 114 11.33 -6.46 -14.31
CA LEU A 114 12.69 -6.93 -14.08
C LEU A 114 13.29 -6.33 -12.80
N LEU A 115 13.08 -5.04 -12.54
CA LEU A 115 13.53 -4.38 -11.30
C LEU A 115 12.93 -5.05 -10.06
N ILE A 116 11.63 -5.30 -10.05
CA ILE A 116 10.96 -6.04 -8.98
C ILE A 116 11.56 -7.44 -8.81
N ALA A 117 11.78 -8.16 -9.93
CA ALA A 117 12.36 -9.50 -9.89
C ALA A 117 13.76 -9.51 -9.28
N GLN A 118 14.62 -8.62 -9.74
CA GLN A 118 16.01 -8.50 -9.30
C GLN A 118 16.08 -8.12 -7.82
N TRP A 119 15.30 -7.11 -7.41
CA TRP A 119 15.23 -6.69 -6.03
C TRP A 119 14.78 -7.83 -5.11
N TYR A 120 13.69 -8.53 -5.46
CA TYR A 120 13.17 -9.62 -4.65
C TYR A 120 14.18 -10.77 -4.52
N GLN A 121 14.79 -11.19 -5.62
CA GLN A 121 15.75 -12.29 -5.63
C GLN A 121 17.03 -11.98 -4.85
N LYS A 122 17.49 -10.74 -4.91
CA LYS A 122 18.70 -10.29 -4.21
C LYS A 122 18.47 -10.18 -2.69
N ASN A 123 17.30 -9.72 -2.27
CA ASN A 123 17.09 -9.22 -0.91
C ASN A 123 16.16 -10.08 -0.05
N ILE A 124 15.21 -10.81 -0.63
CA ILE A 124 14.14 -11.49 0.11
C ILE A 124 14.27 -13.02 0.03
N ARG A 125 14.79 -13.55 -1.05
CA ARG A 125 14.89 -14.98 -1.32
C ARG A 125 15.97 -15.71 -0.51
#